data_88f812dc7ced4f0ec6ebb103bf1bd0cb
#
_entry.id   88f812dc7ced4f0ec6ebb103bf1bd0cb
#
_cell.length_a   1.000
_cell.length_b   1.000
_cell.length_c   1.000
_cell.angle_alpha   90.00
_cell.angle_beta   90.00
_cell.angle_gamma   90.00
#
_symmetry.space_group_name_H-M   'P 1'
#
loop_
_entity.id
_entity.type
_entity.pdbx_description
1 polymer ?
#
loop_
_entity_poly.entity_id
_entity_poly.type
_entity_poly.pdbx_seq_one_letter_code
_entity_poly.pdbx_strand_id
1 'polypeptide(L)'
;YRGWCLQIAPDGTTAPFANGIRSPAGIGTGSDGLIYYSDNQGSFFGTSKFHRISKDKFYGQPASLVDLPGLSPESPELKWENVQSRNELAIALLPHGHLANSPGSPVWNLTEGKFGPTDGHIFMGDQTLSTLFQIVVNKVDGNEEAAVLPFGKGFPSGVMRSQFAPDGSLYAGQTGRGWRSQGGNEAALVHITYDPAKAKSTVENITRSGDTYTVSFSGPVKIEDASATKIKSWTYLDSPTYGSPKKEEREEKITSAKLAKDGKSLVLELEPVLDGQRLLQFAIPTKDNPPTIYYSKR
;
A
#
# COMPACT_ATOMS: atom_id res chain seq x y z
N TYR A 1 -26.57 0.17 -5.57
CA TYR A 1 -25.29 0.83 -5.23
C TYR A 1 -24.10 -0.15 -5.24
N ARG A 2 -23.89 -0.82 -6.38
CA ARG A 2 -22.71 -1.67 -6.55
C ARG A 2 -21.45 -0.82 -6.65
N GLY A 3 -20.44 -1.11 -5.81
CA GLY A 3 -19.16 -0.36 -5.80
C GLY A 3 -19.28 1.05 -5.19
N TRP A 4 -20.26 1.26 -4.32
CA TRP A 4 -20.45 2.50 -3.56
C TRP A 4 -19.99 2.37 -2.12
N CYS A 5 -19.42 3.43 -1.59
CA CYS A 5 -19.34 3.70 -0.16
C CYS A 5 -20.58 4.50 0.24
N LEU A 6 -21.30 4.02 1.22
CA LEU A 6 -22.51 4.67 1.74
C LEU A 6 -22.23 5.19 3.16
N GLN A 7 -22.73 6.37 3.46
CA GLN A 7 -22.79 6.91 4.80
C GLN A 7 -24.16 6.58 5.41
N ILE A 8 -24.16 5.97 6.58
CA ILE A 8 -25.37 5.64 7.32
C ILE A 8 -25.39 6.49 8.59
N ALA A 9 -26.41 7.35 8.73
CA ALA A 9 -26.62 8.16 9.92
C ALA A 9 -27.17 7.32 11.08
N PRO A 10 -27.09 7.80 12.34
CA PRO A 10 -27.62 7.07 13.50
C PRO A 10 -29.13 6.78 13.44
N ASP A 11 -29.91 7.55 12.70
CA ASP A 11 -31.34 7.34 12.46
C ASP A 11 -31.62 6.32 11.34
N GLY A 12 -30.57 5.73 10.75
CA GLY A 12 -30.66 4.77 9.63
C GLY A 12 -30.75 5.43 8.25
N THR A 13 -30.77 6.75 8.14
CA THR A 13 -30.74 7.46 6.85
C THR A 13 -29.45 7.15 6.10
N THR A 14 -29.57 6.73 4.84
CA THR A 14 -28.44 6.33 4.01
C THR A 14 -28.22 7.34 2.90
N ALA A 15 -26.97 7.77 2.73
CA ALA A 15 -26.56 8.66 1.66
C ALA A 15 -25.34 8.11 0.89
N PRO A 16 -25.28 8.29 -0.44
CA PRO A 16 -24.07 8.04 -1.22
C PRO A 16 -22.93 8.91 -0.74
N PHE A 17 -21.73 8.33 -0.59
CA PHE A 17 -20.54 9.06 -0.16
C PHE A 17 -19.44 9.10 -1.23
N ALA A 18 -19.12 7.93 -1.82
CA ALA A 18 -18.13 7.79 -2.87
C ALA A 18 -18.44 6.55 -3.72
N ASN A 19 -17.86 6.44 -4.90
CA ASN A 19 -18.09 5.31 -5.79
C ASN A 19 -16.83 4.87 -6.56
N GLY A 20 -16.96 3.86 -7.42
CA GLY A 20 -15.83 3.32 -8.18
C GLY A 20 -15.04 2.27 -7.44
N ILE A 21 -15.51 1.79 -6.30
CA ILE A 21 -14.90 0.73 -5.51
C ILE A 21 -15.18 -0.61 -6.20
N ARG A 22 -14.13 -1.46 -6.32
CA ARG A 22 -14.24 -2.72 -7.07
C ARG A 22 -14.47 -3.94 -6.19
N SER A 23 -13.49 -4.29 -5.38
CA SER A 23 -13.47 -5.49 -4.54
C SER A 23 -12.71 -5.22 -3.25
N PRO A 24 -13.24 -4.35 -2.39
CA PRO A 24 -12.57 -3.99 -1.15
C PRO A 24 -12.58 -5.20 -0.21
N ALA A 25 -11.40 -5.58 0.30
CA ALA A 25 -11.29 -6.63 1.31
C ALA A 25 -11.09 -6.06 2.71
N GLY A 26 -10.78 -4.78 2.84
CA GLY A 26 -10.54 -4.15 4.11
C GLY A 26 -10.83 -2.65 4.15
N ILE A 27 -11.37 -2.22 5.28
CA ILE A 27 -11.63 -0.81 5.61
C ILE A 27 -11.09 -0.55 7.02
N GLY A 28 -10.61 0.65 7.27
CA GLY A 28 -10.12 1.07 8.58
C GLY A 28 -10.22 2.58 8.74
N THR A 29 -10.24 3.02 10.00
CA THR A 29 -10.18 4.44 10.35
C THR A 29 -8.75 4.82 10.72
N GLY A 30 -8.22 5.85 10.08
CA GLY A 30 -6.91 6.39 10.38
C GLY A 30 -6.85 7.14 11.70
N SER A 31 -5.63 7.42 12.18
CA SER A 31 -5.39 8.25 13.36
C SER A 31 -5.90 9.69 13.20
N ASP A 32 -6.10 10.12 11.96
CA ASP A 32 -6.69 11.40 11.57
C ASP A 32 -8.24 11.38 11.53
N GLY A 33 -8.86 10.24 11.86
CA GLY A 33 -10.31 10.04 11.81
C GLY A 33 -10.88 9.81 10.41
N LEU A 34 -10.05 9.76 9.37
CA LEU A 34 -10.47 9.53 8.00
C LEU A 34 -10.58 8.03 7.69
N ILE A 35 -11.33 7.71 6.66
CA ILE A 35 -11.59 6.31 6.26
C ILE A 35 -10.65 5.93 5.12
N TYR A 36 -10.05 4.76 5.28
CA TYR A 36 -9.13 4.17 4.31
C TYR A 36 -9.57 2.75 3.94
N TYR A 37 -9.22 2.32 2.75
CA TYR A 37 -9.53 0.97 2.29
C TYR A 37 -8.47 0.43 1.34
N SER A 38 -8.42 -0.89 1.23
CA SER A 38 -7.67 -1.60 0.19
C SER A 38 -8.63 -2.09 -0.89
N ASP A 39 -8.18 -2.06 -2.15
CA ASP A 39 -8.91 -2.65 -3.27
C ASP A 39 -8.02 -3.64 -4.04
N ASN A 40 -8.62 -4.74 -4.48
CA ASN A 40 -7.89 -5.80 -5.15
C ASN A 40 -7.70 -5.50 -6.64
N GLN A 41 -6.59 -5.99 -7.20
CA GLN A 41 -6.38 -6.03 -8.65
C GLN A 41 -7.59 -6.65 -9.37
N GLY A 42 -7.87 -6.18 -10.58
CA GLY A 42 -8.92 -6.72 -11.44
C GLY A 42 -9.22 -5.86 -12.66
N SER A 43 -10.39 -6.02 -13.25
CA SER A 43 -10.84 -5.12 -14.33
C SER A 43 -10.89 -3.69 -13.82
N PHE A 44 -10.32 -2.76 -14.56
CA PHE A 44 -10.11 -1.34 -14.22
C PHE A 44 -9.19 -1.08 -13.02
N PHE A 45 -8.53 -2.11 -12.51
CA PHE A 45 -7.53 -2.03 -11.44
C PHE A 45 -6.29 -2.80 -11.86
N GLY A 46 -5.30 -2.10 -12.37
CA GLY A 46 -4.07 -2.68 -12.90
C GLY A 46 -3.24 -3.43 -11.86
N THR A 47 -3.30 -2.99 -10.61
CA THR A 47 -2.74 -3.67 -9.42
C THR A 47 -3.62 -3.41 -8.22
N SER A 48 -3.38 -4.09 -7.09
CA SER A 48 -4.04 -3.77 -5.82
C SER A 48 -3.63 -2.38 -5.34
N LYS A 49 -4.51 -1.71 -4.60
CA LYS A 49 -4.38 -0.29 -4.24
C LYS A 49 -4.76 -0.04 -2.79
N PHE A 50 -4.18 1.01 -2.22
CA PHE A 50 -4.57 1.58 -0.94
C PHE A 50 -5.01 3.03 -1.14
N HIS A 51 -6.21 3.36 -0.66
CA HIS A 51 -6.86 4.65 -0.84
C HIS A 51 -7.39 5.22 0.47
N ARG A 52 -7.50 6.55 0.53
CA ARG A 52 -8.39 7.26 1.44
C ARG A 52 -9.73 7.47 0.75
N ILE A 53 -10.84 7.16 1.44
CA ILE A 53 -12.18 7.45 0.94
C ILE A 53 -12.52 8.92 1.20
N SER A 54 -12.83 9.66 0.14
CA SER A 54 -13.25 11.05 0.20
C SER A 54 -14.60 11.23 -0.48
N LYS A 55 -15.39 12.16 0.05
CA LYS A 55 -16.73 12.44 -0.48
C LYS A 55 -16.69 12.83 -1.95
N ASP A 56 -17.65 12.32 -2.71
CA ASP A 56 -17.86 12.59 -4.15
C ASP A 56 -16.69 12.15 -5.07
N LYS A 57 -15.77 11.31 -4.56
CA LYS A 57 -14.67 10.76 -5.36
C LYS A 57 -15.05 9.44 -6.02
N PHE A 58 -14.42 9.21 -7.20
CA PHE A 58 -14.53 8.00 -7.99
C PHE A 58 -13.20 7.24 -7.99
N TYR A 59 -13.23 5.94 -7.69
CA TYR A 59 -12.03 5.11 -7.46
C TYR A 59 -11.70 4.12 -8.59
N GLY A 60 -12.40 4.21 -9.75
CA GLY A 60 -11.98 3.55 -10.97
C GLY A 60 -12.92 2.49 -11.52
N GLN A 61 -13.85 1.89 -10.74
CA GLN A 61 -14.78 0.87 -11.25
C GLN A 61 -16.01 1.49 -11.93
N PRO A 62 -16.12 1.42 -13.27
CA PRO A 62 -17.22 2.08 -14.00
C PRO A 62 -18.60 1.53 -13.67
N ALA A 63 -18.70 0.25 -13.24
CA ALA A 63 -19.98 -0.38 -12.92
C ALA A 63 -20.77 0.36 -11.82
N SER A 64 -20.11 1.17 -10.99
CA SER A 64 -20.77 1.98 -9.98
C SER A 64 -21.47 3.21 -10.55
N LEU A 65 -21.08 3.66 -11.73
CA LEU A 65 -21.62 4.88 -12.35
C LEU A 65 -23.02 4.68 -12.93
N VAL A 66 -23.43 3.43 -13.20
CA VAL A 66 -24.79 3.12 -13.72
C VAL A 66 -25.91 3.50 -12.74
N ASP A 67 -25.57 3.66 -11.46
CA ASP A 67 -26.51 4.10 -10.43
C ASP A 67 -26.65 5.63 -10.34
N LEU A 68 -25.87 6.37 -11.14
CA LEU A 68 -25.98 7.83 -11.21
C LEU A 68 -27.19 8.24 -12.06
N PRO A 69 -27.96 9.28 -11.64
CA PRO A 69 -29.07 9.75 -12.40
C PRO A 69 -28.72 10.14 -13.85
N GLY A 70 -29.52 9.69 -14.81
CA GLY A 70 -29.33 10.02 -16.23
C GLY A 70 -28.28 9.18 -16.97
N LEU A 71 -27.62 8.21 -16.31
CA LEU A 71 -26.71 7.27 -16.95
C LEU A 71 -27.35 5.90 -17.19
N SER A 72 -26.99 5.26 -18.28
CA SER A 72 -27.29 3.87 -18.63
C SER A 72 -26.01 3.11 -18.95
N PRO A 73 -26.02 1.78 -19.02
CA PRO A 73 -24.82 1.00 -19.39
C PRO A 73 -24.19 1.39 -20.73
N GLU A 74 -24.97 1.99 -21.63
CA GLU A 74 -24.53 2.44 -22.96
C GLU A 74 -23.99 3.87 -22.96
N SER A 75 -24.12 4.60 -21.86
CA SER A 75 -23.69 6.00 -21.77
C SER A 75 -22.22 6.18 -22.09
N PRO A 76 -21.86 7.17 -22.94
CA PRO A 76 -20.44 7.44 -23.29
C PRO A 76 -19.56 7.69 -22.08
N GLU A 77 -20.11 8.24 -21.01
CA GLU A 77 -19.44 8.53 -19.75
C GLU A 77 -18.89 7.27 -19.06
N LEU A 78 -19.45 6.09 -19.37
CA LEU A 78 -19.02 4.80 -18.83
C LEU A 78 -17.92 4.14 -19.66
N LYS A 79 -17.57 4.70 -20.83
CA LYS A 79 -16.46 4.21 -21.63
C LYS A 79 -15.15 4.47 -20.90
N TRP A 80 -14.22 3.49 -20.98
CA TRP A 80 -12.97 3.54 -20.24
C TRP A 80 -12.18 4.83 -20.47
N GLU A 81 -12.12 5.32 -21.71
CA GLU A 81 -11.40 6.54 -22.09
C GLU A 81 -11.91 7.80 -21.35
N ASN A 82 -13.20 7.82 -21.01
CA ASN A 82 -13.82 8.92 -20.29
C ASN A 82 -13.78 8.74 -18.77
N VAL A 83 -13.75 7.48 -18.31
CA VAL A 83 -13.71 7.15 -16.88
C VAL A 83 -12.34 7.37 -16.26
N GLN A 84 -11.26 7.01 -16.96
CA GLN A 84 -9.91 7.00 -16.40
C GLN A 84 -9.44 8.38 -15.89
N SER A 85 -9.85 9.47 -16.56
CA SER A 85 -9.49 10.83 -16.16
C SER A 85 -10.17 11.29 -14.86
N ARG A 86 -11.20 10.57 -14.40
CA ARG A 86 -11.94 10.86 -13.15
C ARG A 86 -11.41 10.06 -11.97
N ASN A 87 -10.53 9.10 -12.22
CA ASN A 87 -10.05 8.16 -11.21
C ASN A 87 -9.20 8.86 -10.14
N GLU A 88 -9.58 8.72 -8.88
CA GLU A 88 -8.76 9.17 -7.76
C GLU A 88 -7.51 8.28 -7.65
N LEU A 89 -6.34 8.90 -7.64
CA LEU A 89 -5.07 8.18 -7.56
C LEU A 89 -4.91 7.50 -6.19
N ALA A 90 -4.32 6.31 -6.19
CA ALA A 90 -4.02 5.59 -4.96
C ALA A 90 -2.93 6.29 -4.13
N ILE A 91 -3.02 6.19 -2.80
CA ILE A 91 -1.91 6.59 -1.90
C ILE A 91 -0.75 5.60 -2.08
N ALA A 92 -1.07 4.30 -2.16
CA ALA A 92 -0.06 3.28 -2.44
C ALA A 92 -0.54 2.30 -3.52
N LEU A 93 0.34 2.01 -4.48
CA LEU A 93 0.24 0.86 -5.38
C LEU A 93 0.83 -0.36 -4.68
N LEU A 94 0.09 -1.46 -4.65
CA LEU A 94 0.47 -2.70 -4.02
C LEU A 94 0.75 -3.74 -5.11
N PRO A 95 2.03 -4.03 -5.43
CA PRO A 95 2.36 -4.83 -6.61
C PRO A 95 1.88 -6.27 -6.48
N HIS A 96 0.96 -6.65 -7.38
CA HIS A 96 0.37 -7.99 -7.45
C HIS A 96 1.45 -9.05 -7.74
N GLY A 97 1.36 -10.20 -7.09
CA GLY A 97 2.32 -11.30 -7.20
C GLY A 97 3.61 -11.11 -6.40
N HIS A 98 3.88 -9.91 -5.90
CA HIS A 98 5.11 -9.57 -5.20
C HIS A 98 4.89 -9.17 -3.74
N LEU A 99 3.87 -8.37 -3.48
CA LEU A 99 3.59 -7.84 -2.14
C LEU A 99 2.17 -8.16 -1.67
N ALA A 100 1.16 -7.90 -2.50
CA ALA A 100 -0.23 -8.10 -2.14
C ALA A 100 -1.10 -8.49 -3.34
N ASN A 101 -1.78 -9.61 -3.23
CA ASN A 101 -2.78 -10.07 -4.20
C ASN A 101 -4.20 -9.78 -3.71
N SER A 102 -4.43 -9.98 -2.42
CA SER A 102 -5.71 -9.75 -1.74
C SER A 102 -5.44 -9.04 -0.42
N PRO A 103 -5.13 -7.73 -0.45
CA PRO A 103 -4.80 -6.96 0.75
C PRO A 103 -6.01 -6.86 1.68
N GLY A 104 -5.77 -7.08 2.98
CA GLY A 104 -6.76 -7.03 4.04
C GLY A 104 -7.04 -5.62 4.58
N SER A 105 -7.55 -5.55 5.82
CA SER A 105 -7.82 -4.26 6.46
C SER A 105 -6.54 -3.57 6.94
N PRO A 106 -6.45 -2.25 6.77
CA PRO A 106 -5.42 -1.46 7.40
C PRO A 106 -5.68 -1.31 8.91
N VAL A 107 -4.60 -1.34 9.70
CA VAL A 107 -4.61 -0.99 11.12
C VAL A 107 -3.40 -0.13 11.44
N TRP A 108 -3.62 0.97 12.17
CA TRP A 108 -2.54 1.88 12.56
C TRP A 108 -1.88 1.42 13.85
N ASN A 109 -0.56 1.43 13.87
CA ASN A 109 0.19 1.28 15.11
C ASN A 109 0.14 2.60 15.89
N LEU A 110 -0.62 2.61 16.97
CA LEU A 110 -0.76 3.73 17.92
C LEU A 110 -0.37 3.25 19.33
N THR A 111 0.65 2.40 19.42
CA THR A 111 1.05 1.74 20.68
C THR A 111 2.07 2.53 21.50
N GLU A 112 2.44 3.75 21.04
CA GLU A 112 3.39 4.62 21.73
C GLU A 112 4.75 3.92 22.00
N GLY A 113 5.28 3.26 20.97
CA GLY A 113 6.56 2.57 21.00
C GLY A 113 6.53 1.14 21.54
N LYS A 114 5.42 0.64 22.07
CA LYS A 114 5.34 -0.74 22.61
C LYS A 114 5.52 -1.82 21.55
N PHE A 115 5.18 -1.51 20.29
CA PHE A 115 5.44 -2.39 19.14
C PHE A 115 6.66 -1.94 18.34
N GLY A 116 7.68 -1.42 19.01
CA GLY A 116 8.93 -0.97 18.41
C GLY A 116 8.81 0.36 17.64
N PRO A 117 9.79 0.71 16.81
CA PRO A 117 9.89 2.01 16.14
C PRO A 117 8.99 2.08 14.90
N THR A 118 7.71 1.76 15.04
CA THR A 118 6.74 1.71 13.94
C THR A 118 5.45 2.48 14.25
N ASP A 119 5.50 3.41 15.20
CA ASP A 119 4.35 4.25 15.53
C ASP A 119 3.91 5.09 14.32
N GLY A 120 2.60 5.13 14.10
CA GLY A 120 2.00 5.78 12.94
C GLY A 120 2.03 4.94 11.66
N HIS A 121 2.78 3.85 11.60
CA HIS A 121 2.76 2.95 10.45
C HIS A 121 1.42 2.22 10.35
N ILE A 122 0.98 1.98 9.14
CA ILE A 122 -0.21 1.21 8.83
C ILE A 122 0.21 -0.23 8.55
N PHE A 123 -0.30 -1.17 9.33
CA PHE A 123 -0.11 -2.60 9.09
C PHE A 123 -1.24 -3.16 8.25
N MET A 124 -0.91 -3.95 7.24
CA MET A 124 -1.88 -4.59 6.36
C MET A 124 -1.43 -5.98 5.99
N GLY A 125 -2.34 -6.95 6.07
CA GLY A 125 -2.07 -8.32 5.65
C GLY A 125 -2.41 -8.56 4.19
N ASP A 126 -1.92 -9.68 3.65
CA ASP A 126 -2.36 -10.24 2.39
C ASP A 126 -2.87 -11.67 2.58
N GLN A 127 -4.08 -11.91 2.10
CA GLN A 127 -4.74 -13.21 2.25
C GLN A 127 -4.08 -14.27 1.36
N THR A 128 -3.77 -13.97 0.12
CA THR A 128 -3.24 -14.97 -0.84
C THR A 128 -1.79 -15.31 -0.55
N LEU A 129 -0.94 -14.31 -0.30
CA LEU A 129 0.49 -14.48 -0.09
C LEU A 129 0.86 -14.85 1.36
N SER A 130 -0.11 -14.82 2.29
CA SER A 130 0.11 -15.09 3.73
C SER A 130 1.25 -14.23 4.29
N THR A 131 1.13 -12.92 4.06
CA THR A 131 2.14 -11.91 4.43
C THR A 131 1.53 -10.79 5.25
N LEU A 132 2.39 -10.04 5.91
CA LEU A 132 2.09 -8.77 6.57
C LEU A 132 3.09 -7.73 6.09
N PHE A 133 2.63 -6.53 5.78
CA PHE A 133 3.45 -5.41 5.33
C PHE A 133 3.00 -4.11 5.99
N GLN A 134 3.82 -3.08 5.86
CA GLN A 134 3.57 -1.75 6.40
C GLN A 134 3.43 -0.74 5.27
N ILE A 135 2.60 0.27 5.49
CA ILE A 135 2.48 1.46 4.65
C ILE A 135 2.81 2.67 5.51
N VAL A 136 3.72 3.51 5.04
CA VAL A 136 4.07 4.77 5.68
C VAL A 136 3.72 5.90 4.73
N VAL A 137 2.70 6.68 5.08
CA VAL A 137 2.19 7.76 4.24
C VAL A 137 2.99 9.03 4.50
N ASN A 138 3.45 9.66 3.44
CA ASN A 138 4.18 10.92 3.44
C ASN A 138 3.40 11.99 2.68
N LYS A 139 3.49 13.23 3.13
CA LYS A 139 2.99 14.40 2.37
C LYS A 139 4.12 14.98 1.55
N VAL A 140 3.94 14.99 0.23
CA VAL A 140 4.92 15.51 -0.73
C VAL A 140 4.21 16.41 -1.73
N ASP A 141 4.60 17.67 -1.80
CA ASP A 141 4.04 18.67 -2.74
C ASP A 141 2.50 18.72 -2.71
N GLY A 142 1.90 18.59 -1.51
CA GLY A 142 0.45 18.59 -1.29
C GLY A 142 -0.25 17.25 -1.59
N ASN A 143 0.45 16.25 -2.09
CA ASN A 143 -0.05 14.89 -2.34
C ASN A 143 0.31 13.92 -1.21
N GLU A 144 -0.41 12.81 -1.14
CA GLU A 144 -0.06 11.68 -0.30
C GLU A 144 0.68 10.65 -1.14
N GLU A 145 1.92 10.36 -0.78
CA GLU A 145 2.76 9.30 -1.34
C GLU A 145 3.08 8.30 -0.24
N ALA A 146 3.50 7.07 -0.57
CA ALA A 146 3.72 6.08 0.47
C ALA A 146 4.93 5.18 0.21
N ALA A 147 5.70 4.93 1.27
CA ALA A 147 6.58 3.79 1.35
C ALA A 147 5.78 2.54 1.72
N VAL A 148 6.10 1.40 1.08
CA VAL A 148 5.49 0.10 1.35
C VAL A 148 6.60 -0.89 1.69
N LEU A 149 6.56 -1.37 2.92
CA LEU A 149 7.65 -2.10 3.55
C LEU A 149 7.18 -3.51 3.93
N PRO A 150 7.74 -4.59 3.38
CA PRO A 150 7.46 -5.93 3.87
C PRO A 150 7.80 -6.04 5.35
N PHE A 151 6.92 -6.70 6.13
CA PHE A 151 7.11 -6.89 7.56
C PHE A 151 7.27 -8.37 7.93
N GLY A 152 6.34 -9.24 7.49
CA GLY A 152 6.38 -10.65 7.81
C GLY A 152 5.84 -11.51 6.67
N LYS A 153 6.36 -12.75 6.56
CA LYS A 153 5.93 -13.74 5.56
C LYS A 153 5.88 -15.15 6.18
N GLY A 154 5.21 -16.06 5.47
CA GLY A 154 5.12 -17.45 5.93
C GLY A 154 4.13 -17.65 7.06
N PHE A 155 3.09 -16.82 7.13
CA PHE A 155 1.99 -17.02 8.06
C PHE A 155 1.27 -18.33 7.75
N PRO A 156 0.71 -19.03 8.78
CA PRO A 156 0.03 -20.31 8.61
C PRO A 156 -1.16 -20.29 7.64
N SER A 157 -1.79 -19.12 7.48
CA SER A 157 -2.89 -18.90 6.53
C SER A 157 -2.86 -17.46 6.00
N GLY A 158 -3.84 -17.07 5.22
CA GLY A 158 -3.94 -15.73 4.63
C GLY A 158 -4.29 -14.66 5.67
N VAL A 159 -3.48 -13.62 5.79
CA VAL A 159 -3.69 -12.55 6.78
C VAL A 159 -4.74 -11.57 6.27
N MET A 160 -5.88 -11.47 6.97
CA MET A 160 -7.02 -10.64 6.54
C MET A 160 -7.32 -9.49 7.49
N ARG A 161 -7.21 -9.72 8.79
CA ARG A 161 -7.54 -8.75 9.82
C ARG A 161 -6.45 -8.75 10.87
N SER A 162 -6.01 -7.56 11.23
CA SER A 162 -5.04 -7.39 12.32
C SER A 162 -5.56 -6.36 13.31
N GLN A 163 -5.18 -6.50 14.57
CA GLN A 163 -5.57 -5.58 15.63
C GLN A 163 -4.46 -5.47 16.65
N PHE A 164 -4.09 -4.23 17.02
CA PHE A 164 -3.22 -3.99 18.16
C PHE A 164 -4.01 -4.14 19.46
N ALA A 165 -3.41 -4.81 20.41
CA ALA A 165 -3.95 -4.95 21.76
C ALA A 165 -3.43 -3.82 22.69
N PRO A 166 -4.05 -3.59 23.84
CA PRO A 166 -3.63 -2.53 24.79
C PRO A 166 -2.21 -2.70 25.35
N ASP A 167 -1.69 -3.93 25.34
CA ASP A 167 -0.30 -4.24 25.75
C ASP A 167 0.73 -3.89 24.65
N GLY A 168 0.26 -3.48 23.46
CA GLY A 168 1.08 -3.15 22.31
C GLY A 168 1.35 -4.32 21.36
N SER A 169 0.90 -5.53 21.68
CA SER A 169 1.05 -6.67 20.77
C SER A 169 0.08 -6.59 19.59
N LEU A 170 0.42 -7.28 18.47
CA LEU A 170 -0.40 -7.34 17.27
C LEU A 170 -0.98 -8.75 17.12
N TYR A 171 -2.28 -8.85 16.98
CA TYR A 171 -2.96 -10.09 16.61
C TYR A 171 -3.28 -10.08 15.12
N ALA A 172 -2.91 -11.15 14.42
CA ALA A 172 -3.17 -11.35 13.01
C ALA A 172 -4.15 -12.50 12.79
N GLY A 173 -5.39 -12.15 12.46
CA GLY A 173 -6.46 -13.08 12.11
C GLY A 173 -6.34 -13.51 10.64
N GLN A 174 -6.41 -14.82 10.39
CA GLN A 174 -6.05 -15.44 9.13
C GLN A 174 -7.14 -16.37 8.61
N THR A 175 -7.26 -16.46 7.28
CA THR A 175 -8.18 -17.38 6.62
C THR A 175 -7.64 -17.83 5.26
N GLY A 176 -7.80 -19.11 4.94
CA GLY A 176 -7.60 -19.68 3.61
C GLY A 176 -8.91 -19.93 2.84
N ARG A 177 -10.06 -19.59 3.47
CA ARG A 177 -11.38 -19.79 2.84
C ARG A 177 -11.61 -18.81 1.68
N GLY A 178 -12.30 -19.29 0.65
CA GLY A 178 -12.65 -18.52 -0.55
C GLY A 178 -11.53 -18.50 -1.58
N TRP A 179 -10.36 -18.00 -1.22
CA TRP A 179 -9.15 -18.00 -2.04
C TRP A 179 -8.07 -18.80 -1.32
N ARG A 180 -7.35 -19.65 -2.04
CA ARG A 180 -6.22 -20.38 -1.46
C ARG A 180 -5.16 -19.42 -0.96
N SER A 181 -4.61 -19.67 0.24
CA SER A 181 -3.46 -18.96 0.79
C SER A 181 -2.19 -19.81 0.66
N GLN A 182 -1.04 -19.15 0.58
CA GLN A 182 0.26 -19.84 0.56
C GLN A 182 0.53 -20.60 1.86
N GLY A 183 0.01 -20.13 3.00
CA GLY A 183 0.17 -20.76 4.31
C GLY A 183 -0.51 -22.13 4.45
N GLY A 184 -1.53 -22.41 3.62
CA GLY A 184 -2.15 -23.74 3.50
C GLY A 184 -3.19 -24.08 4.58
N ASN A 185 -3.16 -23.49 5.76
CA ASN A 185 -4.17 -23.70 6.80
C ASN A 185 -5.50 -23.03 6.44
N GLU A 186 -6.61 -23.62 6.87
CA GLU A 186 -7.94 -23.04 6.65
C GLU A 186 -8.12 -21.73 7.46
N ALA A 187 -7.60 -21.68 8.67
CA ALA A 187 -7.61 -20.50 9.53
C ALA A 187 -6.45 -20.53 10.52
N ALA A 188 -6.07 -19.38 11.03
CA ALA A 188 -5.12 -19.23 12.12
C ALA A 188 -5.32 -17.90 12.86
N LEU A 189 -4.81 -17.83 14.07
CA LEU A 189 -4.61 -16.58 14.82
C LEU A 189 -3.17 -16.55 15.29
N VAL A 190 -2.42 -15.51 14.92
CA VAL A 190 -1.03 -15.34 15.33
C VAL A 190 -0.91 -14.12 16.21
N HIS A 191 -0.21 -14.27 17.33
CA HIS A 191 0.14 -13.22 18.29
C HIS A 191 1.59 -12.80 18.03
N ILE A 192 1.82 -11.52 17.78
CA ILE A 192 3.12 -10.93 17.43
C ILE A 192 3.47 -9.92 18.51
N THR A 193 4.66 -10.07 19.09
CA THR A 193 5.20 -9.15 20.10
C THR A 193 6.52 -8.57 19.62
N TYR A 194 6.84 -7.36 20.06
CA TYR A 194 8.14 -6.75 19.84
C TYR A 194 9.11 -7.13 20.97
N ASP A 195 10.29 -7.61 20.59
CA ASP A 195 11.38 -7.89 21.50
C ASP A 195 12.59 -7.01 21.13
N PRO A 196 12.87 -5.95 21.88
CA PRO A 196 13.97 -5.03 21.56
C PRO A 196 15.36 -5.70 21.55
N ALA A 197 15.53 -6.81 22.32
CA ALA A 197 16.80 -7.54 22.34
C ALA A 197 17.05 -8.34 21.05
N LYS A 198 16.01 -8.63 20.27
CA LYS A 198 16.09 -9.34 18.99
C LYS A 198 15.87 -8.44 17.79
N ALA A 199 15.55 -7.17 18.03
CA ALA A 199 15.25 -6.23 16.95
C ALA A 199 16.49 -6.00 16.09
N LYS A 200 16.27 -6.03 14.77
CA LYS A 200 17.27 -5.68 13.76
C LYS A 200 16.95 -4.33 13.18
N SER A 201 17.96 -3.61 12.71
CA SER A 201 17.76 -2.40 11.93
C SER A 201 17.02 -2.72 10.64
N THR A 202 15.87 -2.07 10.41
CA THR A 202 15.03 -2.22 9.23
C THR A 202 14.76 -0.87 8.61
N VAL A 203 14.28 -0.84 7.37
CA VAL A 203 13.77 0.40 6.77
C VAL A 203 12.51 0.83 7.53
N GLU A 204 12.52 2.07 7.98
CA GLU A 204 11.37 2.73 8.65
C GLU A 204 10.51 3.51 7.68
N ASN A 205 11.15 4.23 6.75
CA ASN A 205 10.44 5.08 5.80
C ASN A 205 11.29 5.32 4.55
N ILE A 206 10.63 5.75 3.49
CA ILE A 206 11.22 6.43 2.33
C ILE A 206 10.47 7.74 2.18
N THR A 207 11.18 8.85 2.20
CA THR A 207 10.63 10.18 1.91
C THR A 207 11.20 10.71 0.61
N ARG A 208 10.47 11.64 -0.04
CA ARG A 208 10.89 12.28 -1.30
C ARG A 208 10.85 13.80 -1.19
N SER A 209 11.80 14.44 -1.81
CA SER A 209 11.81 15.90 -2.07
C SER A 209 12.41 16.13 -3.45
N GLY A 210 11.62 16.55 -4.43
CA GLY A 210 12.02 16.56 -5.82
C GLY A 210 12.42 15.15 -6.30
N ASP A 211 13.62 15.01 -6.83
CA ASP A 211 14.20 13.74 -7.27
C ASP A 211 15.15 13.12 -6.22
N THR A 212 15.13 13.65 -5.00
CA THR A 212 15.91 13.13 -3.86
C THR A 212 15.04 12.22 -3.01
N TYR A 213 15.49 10.98 -2.80
CA TYR A 213 14.85 10.00 -1.93
C TYR A 213 15.73 9.74 -0.71
N THR A 214 15.12 9.81 0.47
CA THR A 214 15.81 9.49 1.73
C THR A 214 15.19 8.24 2.34
N VAL A 215 16.00 7.19 2.44
CA VAL A 215 15.62 5.94 3.11
C VAL A 215 16.10 6.03 4.56
N SER A 216 15.16 5.97 5.51
CA SER A 216 15.43 5.99 6.95
C SER A 216 15.42 4.57 7.52
N PHE A 217 16.31 4.31 8.47
CA PHE A 217 16.45 3.02 9.15
C PHE A 217 16.19 3.15 10.66
N SER A 218 15.58 2.14 11.26
CA SER A 218 15.27 2.08 12.69
C SER A 218 16.53 2.01 13.61
N GLY A 219 17.67 1.74 13.02
CA GLY A 219 18.96 1.74 13.67
C GLY A 219 20.07 1.75 12.63
N PRO A 220 21.34 1.83 13.06
CA PRO A 220 22.46 1.87 12.13
C PRO A 220 22.53 0.64 11.23
N VAL A 221 22.74 0.86 9.93
CA VAL A 221 23.01 -0.19 8.93
C VAL A 221 24.41 -0.04 8.36
N LYS A 222 24.97 -1.14 7.85
CA LYS A 222 26.23 -1.13 7.11
C LYS A 222 25.96 -1.37 5.64
N ILE A 223 26.31 -0.39 4.81
CA ILE A 223 26.28 -0.47 3.36
C ILE A 223 27.73 -0.25 2.90
N GLU A 224 28.35 -1.28 2.30
CA GLU A 224 29.76 -1.19 1.87
C GLU A 224 29.91 -0.27 0.66
N ASP A 225 28.95 -0.35 -0.27
CA ASP A 225 28.88 0.50 -1.45
C ASP A 225 27.45 0.97 -1.68
N ALA A 226 27.16 2.21 -1.29
CA ALA A 226 25.84 2.81 -1.47
C ALA A 226 25.51 2.99 -2.97
N SER A 227 26.51 3.12 -3.85
CA SER A 227 26.31 3.29 -5.29
C SER A 227 25.79 2.01 -5.97
N ALA A 228 25.92 0.85 -5.32
CA ALA A 228 25.35 -0.40 -5.79
C ALA A 228 23.84 -0.52 -5.55
N THR A 229 23.20 0.49 -4.94
CA THR A 229 21.73 0.58 -4.83
C THR A 229 21.12 0.61 -6.23
N LYS A 230 20.04 -0.16 -6.43
CA LYS A 230 19.28 -0.16 -7.68
C LYS A 230 17.85 0.24 -7.43
N ILE A 231 17.31 1.05 -8.35
CA ILE A 231 15.91 1.47 -8.33
C ILE A 231 15.31 1.16 -9.69
N LYS A 232 14.19 0.42 -9.68
CA LYS A 232 13.35 0.23 -10.87
C LYS A 232 12.03 0.94 -10.67
N SER A 233 11.49 1.52 -11.73
CA SER A 233 10.16 2.10 -11.68
C SER A 233 9.27 1.56 -12.78
N TRP A 234 7.96 1.57 -12.56
CA TRP A 234 6.94 1.24 -13.54
C TRP A 234 5.59 1.83 -13.13
N THR A 235 4.66 1.81 -14.07
CA THR A 235 3.25 2.11 -13.81
C THR A 235 2.36 0.92 -14.19
N TYR A 236 1.06 1.07 -13.98
CA TYR A 236 0.03 0.10 -14.34
C TYR A 236 -1.07 0.79 -15.15
N LEU A 237 -1.69 0.06 -16.06
CA LEU A 237 -2.81 0.53 -16.83
C LEU A 237 -4.12 0.06 -16.19
N ASP A 238 -4.93 1.00 -15.72
CA ASP A 238 -6.29 0.74 -15.25
C ASP A 238 -7.24 0.65 -16.45
N SER A 239 -7.36 -0.53 -17.04
CA SER A 239 -8.14 -0.81 -18.25
C SER A 239 -9.22 -1.85 -17.99
N PRO A 240 -10.16 -2.09 -18.94
CA PRO A 240 -11.14 -3.17 -18.82
C PRO A 240 -10.54 -4.57 -18.60
N THR A 241 -9.29 -4.77 -18.97
CA THR A 241 -8.56 -6.04 -18.77
C THR A 241 -8.38 -6.31 -17.27
N TYR A 242 -8.41 -7.59 -16.90
CA TYR A 242 -8.17 -8.01 -15.51
C TYR A 242 -6.67 -7.86 -15.17
N GLY A 243 -6.35 -6.89 -14.35
CA GLY A 243 -4.97 -6.55 -14.01
C GLY A 243 -4.20 -5.91 -15.16
N SER A 244 -2.96 -5.56 -14.91
CA SER A 244 -2.05 -5.00 -15.90
C SER A 244 -0.65 -5.57 -15.70
N PRO A 245 0.08 -5.89 -16.77
CA PRO A 245 1.52 -6.02 -16.67
C PRO A 245 2.13 -4.69 -16.27
N LYS A 246 3.38 -4.72 -15.81
CA LYS A 246 4.18 -3.51 -15.64
C LYS A 246 4.26 -2.75 -16.97
N LYS A 247 4.03 -1.45 -16.92
CA LYS A 247 4.14 -0.55 -18.06
C LYS A 247 5.29 0.42 -17.83
N GLU A 248 5.98 0.78 -18.90
CA GLU A 248 7.10 1.73 -18.85
C GLU A 248 8.13 1.35 -17.77
N GLU A 249 8.40 0.05 -17.61
CA GLU A 249 9.40 -0.41 -16.65
C GLU A 249 10.79 0.05 -17.10
N ARG A 250 11.51 0.68 -16.17
CA ARG A 250 12.88 1.13 -16.40
C ARG A 250 13.71 1.09 -15.12
N GLU A 251 15.02 1.05 -15.27
CA GLU A 251 15.97 1.30 -14.19
C GLU A 251 16.16 2.82 -14.06
N GLU A 252 15.99 3.35 -12.84
CA GLU A 252 16.22 4.76 -12.57
C GLU A 252 17.72 5.02 -12.35
N LYS A 253 18.21 6.11 -12.95
CA LYS A 253 19.61 6.47 -12.84
C LYS A 253 19.86 7.25 -11.54
N ILE A 254 20.67 6.68 -10.66
CA ILE A 254 21.11 7.30 -9.42
C ILE A 254 22.36 8.16 -9.75
N THR A 255 22.30 9.45 -9.46
CA THR A 255 23.39 10.40 -9.67
C THR A 255 24.26 10.56 -8.41
N SER A 256 23.69 10.30 -7.24
CA SER A 256 24.40 10.34 -5.96
C SER A 256 23.74 9.37 -4.96
N ALA A 257 24.60 8.66 -4.19
CA ALA A 257 24.14 7.76 -3.13
C ALA A 257 25.05 7.95 -1.92
N LYS A 258 24.50 8.41 -0.79
CA LYS A 258 25.26 8.74 0.42
C LYS A 258 24.60 8.17 1.66
N LEU A 259 25.29 7.24 2.32
CA LEU A 259 24.93 6.80 3.67
C LEU A 259 25.40 7.83 4.69
N ALA A 260 24.53 8.25 5.59
CA ALA A 260 24.88 9.13 6.70
C ALA A 260 25.91 8.48 7.63
N LYS A 261 26.73 9.29 8.30
CA LYS A 261 27.79 8.80 9.17
C LYS A 261 27.31 7.93 10.32
N ASP A 262 26.09 8.18 10.79
CA ASP A 262 25.44 7.39 11.86
C ASP A 262 24.81 6.08 11.33
N GLY A 263 24.82 5.85 10.03
CA GLY A 263 24.24 4.67 9.37
C GLY A 263 22.72 4.63 9.38
N LYS A 264 22.03 5.71 9.77
CA LYS A 264 20.57 5.72 9.94
C LYS A 264 19.78 6.28 8.75
N SER A 265 20.46 6.83 7.75
CA SER A 265 19.78 7.28 6.53
C SER A 265 20.67 7.12 5.30
N LEU A 266 20.04 6.75 4.18
CA LEU A 266 20.63 6.68 2.86
C LEU A 266 19.93 7.70 1.95
N VAL A 267 20.69 8.69 1.49
CA VAL A 267 20.18 9.72 0.56
C VAL A 267 20.57 9.33 -0.85
N LEU A 268 19.58 9.30 -1.74
CA LEU A 268 19.69 8.93 -3.14
C LEU A 268 19.18 10.09 -4.00
N GLU A 269 20.03 10.64 -4.85
CA GLU A 269 19.66 11.63 -5.87
C GLU A 269 19.51 10.92 -7.20
N LEU A 270 18.41 11.13 -7.91
CA LEU A 270 18.09 10.50 -9.19
C LEU A 270 18.07 11.53 -10.32
N GLU A 271 18.27 11.08 -11.55
CA GLU A 271 17.74 11.83 -12.70
C GLU A 271 16.23 11.91 -12.61
N PRO A 272 15.56 12.93 -13.23
CA PRO A 272 14.13 13.11 -13.13
C PRO A 272 13.33 11.84 -13.42
N VAL A 273 12.56 11.40 -12.43
CA VAL A 273 11.64 10.27 -12.57
C VAL A 273 10.41 10.73 -13.35
N LEU A 274 9.95 9.91 -14.31
CA LEU A 274 8.78 10.22 -15.13
C LEU A 274 7.58 10.64 -14.29
N ASP A 275 6.79 11.55 -14.82
CA ASP A 275 5.58 12.07 -14.21
C ASP A 275 4.47 11.01 -14.11
N GLY A 276 3.46 11.34 -13.30
CA GLY A 276 2.32 10.49 -13.01
C GLY A 276 2.58 9.47 -11.91
N GLN A 277 1.54 8.70 -11.60
CA GLN A 277 1.62 7.70 -10.54
C GLN A 277 2.53 6.54 -10.96
N ARG A 278 3.58 6.31 -10.19
CA ARG A 278 4.56 5.24 -10.43
C ARG A 278 4.91 4.51 -9.14
N LEU A 279 5.23 3.25 -9.31
CA LEU A 279 5.82 2.45 -8.24
C LEU A 279 7.33 2.34 -8.45
N LEU A 280 8.10 2.71 -7.44
CA LEU A 280 9.55 2.54 -7.40
C LEU A 280 9.88 1.36 -6.49
N GLN A 281 10.75 0.49 -6.95
CA GLN A 281 11.27 -0.67 -6.22
C GLN A 281 12.74 -0.41 -5.89
N PHE A 282 13.08 -0.45 -4.62
CA PHE A 282 14.44 -0.23 -4.14
C PHE A 282 15.09 -1.56 -3.76
N ALA A 283 16.30 -1.78 -4.26
CA ALA A 283 17.21 -2.85 -3.85
C ALA A 283 18.45 -2.23 -3.24
N ILE A 284 18.54 -2.21 -1.92
CA ILE A 284 19.61 -1.58 -1.15
C ILE A 284 20.59 -2.66 -0.72
N PRO A 285 21.92 -2.53 -0.98
CA PRO A 285 22.91 -3.56 -0.72
C PRO A 285 23.35 -3.57 0.77
N THR A 286 22.46 -3.91 1.68
CA THR A 286 22.81 -4.13 3.09
C THR A 286 23.25 -5.57 3.30
N LYS A 287 24.10 -5.82 4.33
CA LYS A 287 24.61 -7.18 4.64
C LYS A 287 23.51 -8.20 4.93
N ASP A 288 22.42 -7.76 5.51
CA ASP A 288 21.31 -8.63 5.94
C ASP A 288 20.29 -8.90 4.82
N ASN A 289 20.60 -8.54 3.57
CA ASN A 289 19.74 -8.72 2.40
C ASN A 289 18.30 -8.25 2.67
N PRO A 290 18.09 -6.93 2.78
CA PRO A 290 16.78 -6.40 3.16
C PRO A 290 15.73 -6.83 2.17
N PRO A 291 14.47 -6.96 2.63
CA PRO A 291 13.38 -7.22 1.72
C PRO A 291 13.27 -6.10 0.69
N THR A 292 12.81 -6.43 -0.50
CA THR A 292 12.47 -5.45 -1.53
C THR A 292 11.45 -4.46 -0.97
N ILE A 293 11.76 -3.19 -1.02
CA ILE A 293 10.90 -2.10 -0.55
C ILE A 293 10.38 -1.29 -1.72
N TYR A 294 9.21 -0.69 -1.53
CA TYR A 294 8.53 0.04 -2.58
C TYR A 294 8.19 1.46 -2.15
N TYR A 295 8.06 2.34 -3.12
CA TYR A 295 7.56 3.69 -2.93
C TYR A 295 6.58 4.05 -4.03
N SER A 296 5.40 4.52 -3.65
CA SER A 296 4.38 5.01 -4.58
C SER A 296 4.51 6.51 -4.72
N LYS A 297 5.02 6.97 -5.87
CA LYS A 297 5.10 8.37 -6.31
C LYS A 297 3.79 8.77 -6.98
N ARG A 298 3.31 9.98 -6.72
CA ARG A 298 2.16 10.60 -7.41
C ARG A 298 2.56 11.77 -8.29
#